data_329dfb8bbb108ecb314f787f8856a2e0
#
_entry.id   329dfb8bbb108ecb314f787f8856a2e0
#
_cell.length_a   1.000
_cell.length_b   1.000
_cell.length_c   1.000
_cell.angle_alpha   90.00
_cell.angle_beta   90.00
_cell.angle_gamma   90.00
#
_symmetry.space_group_name_H-M   'P 1'
#
loop_
_entity.id
_entity.type
_entity.pdbx_description
1 polymer ?
#
loop_
_entity_poly.entity_id
_entity_poly.type
_entity_poly.pdbx_seq_one_letter_code
_entity_poly.pdbx_strand_id
1 'polypeptide(L)'
;MPKKIDHEARKQDIAKATWKVIMDGGMEAASVRNIAKEANLSLGALRHYFTTQEELLHYAMELVKARCEARIMQVIQQVLQPKQLVTRVLLELIPIDKETMAEMQVWFMFTLHFKYKQGDTFRQTDGIRETVQRLLIFLSESGNMKEGKDLLKETEKLYALIDGLAFHRFIDPKNFSGEYAAEILTEYVDDLCQEEERSK
;
A
#
# COMPACT_ATOMS: atom_id res chain seq x y z
N MET A 1 -35.92 -0.27 -17.40
CA MET A 1 -34.66 -0.67 -18.05
C MET A 1 -33.79 -1.38 -17.02
N PRO A 2 -33.29 -2.59 -17.27
CA PRO A 2 -32.35 -3.21 -16.34
C PRO A 2 -31.09 -2.36 -16.26
N LYS A 3 -30.68 -2.02 -15.01
CA LYS A 3 -29.46 -1.28 -14.71
C LYS A 3 -28.29 -2.12 -15.26
N LYS A 4 -27.54 -1.61 -16.24
CA LYS A 4 -26.34 -2.26 -16.76
C LYS A 4 -25.41 -2.45 -15.55
N ILE A 5 -25.24 -3.69 -15.13
CA ILE A 5 -24.37 -4.01 -13.99
C ILE A 5 -22.95 -3.67 -14.46
N ASP A 6 -22.33 -2.69 -13.82
CA ASP A 6 -20.93 -2.42 -14.03
C ASP A 6 -20.13 -3.60 -13.47
N HIS A 7 -19.61 -4.43 -14.38
CA HIS A 7 -18.95 -5.67 -14.04
C HIS A 7 -17.69 -5.42 -13.22
N GLU A 8 -16.97 -4.35 -13.52
CA GLU A 8 -15.74 -3.98 -12.80
C GLU A 8 -16.06 -3.43 -11.40
N ALA A 9 -17.02 -2.51 -11.29
CA ALA A 9 -17.47 -2.05 -9.99
C ALA A 9 -17.92 -3.20 -9.08
N ARG A 10 -18.59 -4.22 -9.66
CA ARG A 10 -19.02 -5.40 -8.90
C ARG A 10 -17.87 -6.27 -8.45
N LYS A 11 -16.82 -6.44 -9.27
CA LYS A 11 -15.58 -7.12 -8.87
C LYS A 11 -14.92 -6.41 -7.69
N GLN A 12 -14.84 -5.07 -7.70
CA GLN A 12 -14.30 -4.28 -6.60
C GLN A 12 -15.14 -4.45 -5.31
N ASP A 13 -16.47 -4.50 -5.40
CA ASP A 13 -17.32 -4.77 -4.23
C ASP A 13 -17.04 -6.15 -3.62
N ILE A 14 -16.86 -7.16 -4.46
CA ILE A 14 -16.50 -8.51 -4.01
C ILE A 14 -15.09 -8.51 -3.37
N ALA A 15 -14.12 -7.79 -3.93
CA ALA A 15 -12.81 -7.66 -3.35
C ALA A 15 -12.84 -6.97 -1.98
N LYS A 16 -13.63 -5.90 -1.80
CA LYS A 16 -13.84 -5.26 -0.50
C LYS A 16 -14.50 -6.19 0.51
N ALA A 17 -15.48 -7.00 0.09
CA ALA A 17 -16.06 -8.04 0.94
C ALA A 17 -15.03 -9.11 1.33
N THR A 18 -14.09 -9.44 0.41
CA THR A 18 -12.97 -10.33 0.71
C THR A 18 -12.05 -9.73 1.79
N TRP A 19 -11.70 -8.46 1.69
CA TRP A 19 -10.92 -7.78 2.72
C TRP A 19 -11.59 -7.86 4.09
N LYS A 20 -12.89 -7.58 4.15
CA LYS A 20 -13.63 -7.64 5.41
C LYS A 20 -13.61 -9.05 6.01
N VAL A 21 -13.86 -10.10 5.22
CA VAL A 21 -13.78 -11.48 5.69
C VAL A 21 -12.40 -11.83 6.23
N ILE A 22 -11.34 -11.35 5.55
CA ILE A 22 -9.94 -11.57 5.98
C ILE A 22 -9.64 -10.82 7.28
N MET A 23 -10.06 -9.57 7.42
CA MET A 23 -9.84 -8.78 8.62
C MET A 23 -10.58 -9.37 9.84
N ASP A 24 -11.79 -9.87 9.64
CA ASP A 24 -12.63 -10.41 10.73
C ASP A 24 -12.21 -11.82 11.18
N GLY A 25 -11.73 -12.66 10.25
CA GLY A 25 -11.49 -14.07 10.52
C GLY A 25 -10.20 -14.66 9.98
N GLY A 26 -9.30 -13.83 9.48
CA GLY A 26 -8.02 -14.25 8.88
C GLY A 26 -8.17 -14.90 7.51
N MET A 27 -7.03 -15.32 6.93
CA MET A 27 -7.01 -15.96 5.61
C MET A 27 -7.78 -17.27 5.54
N GLU A 28 -7.90 -18.00 6.65
CA GLU A 28 -8.65 -19.24 6.72
C GLU A 28 -10.18 -19.03 6.55
N ALA A 29 -10.67 -17.87 6.99
CA ALA A 29 -12.07 -17.50 6.81
C ALA A 29 -12.41 -17.10 5.37
N ALA A 30 -11.43 -16.78 4.53
CA ALA A 30 -11.60 -16.26 3.16
C ALA A 30 -12.06 -17.32 2.15
N SER A 31 -13.00 -18.18 2.53
CA SER A 31 -13.63 -19.13 1.62
C SER A 31 -14.58 -18.43 0.64
N VAL A 32 -14.71 -18.97 -0.58
CA VAL A 32 -15.65 -18.44 -1.59
C VAL A 32 -17.08 -18.31 -1.05
N ARG A 33 -17.49 -19.24 -0.16
CA ARG A 33 -18.82 -19.23 0.48
C ARG A 33 -18.97 -18.04 1.45
N ASN A 34 -17.99 -17.79 2.31
CA ASN A 34 -18.02 -16.69 3.28
C ASN A 34 -17.96 -15.35 2.55
N ILE A 35 -17.12 -15.22 1.52
CA ILE A 35 -17.01 -14.02 0.70
C ILE A 35 -18.32 -13.76 -0.05
N ALA A 36 -18.95 -14.78 -0.65
CA ALA A 36 -20.25 -14.63 -1.31
C ALA A 36 -21.32 -14.11 -0.34
N LYS A 37 -21.37 -14.67 0.88
CA LYS A 37 -22.28 -14.22 1.94
C LYS A 37 -22.03 -12.75 2.31
N GLU A 38 -20.79 -12.34 2.51
CA GLU A 38 -20.43 -10.96 2.85
C GLU A 38 -20.76 -10.00 1.70
N ALA A 39 -20.55 -10.41 0.45
CA ALA A 39 -20.87 -9.63 -0.75
C ALA A 39 -22.37 -9.61 -1.09
N ASN A 40 -23.23 -10.26 -0.29
CA ASN A 40 -24.66 -10.46 -0.58
C ASN A 40 -24.90 -11.09 -1.95
N LEU A 41 -24.12 -12.13 -2.28
CA LEU A 41 -24.23 -12.90 -3.52
C LEU A 41 -24.50 -14.37 -3.24
N SER A 42 -25.18 -15.05 -4.18
CA SER A 42 -25.13 -16.49 -4.23
C SER A 42 -23.75 -16.98 -4.65
N LEU A 43 -23.39 -18.22 -4.28
CA LEU A 43 -22.13 -18.83 -4.71
C LEU A 43 -22.02 -18.89 -6.25
N GLY A 44 -23.13 -19.18 -6.94
CA GLY A 44 -23.18 -19.18 -8.40
C GLY A 44 -22.94 -17.78 -9.00
N ALA A 45 -23.53 -16.74 -8.40
CA ALA A 45 -23.32 -15.36 -8.84
C ALA A 45 -21.87 -14.91 -8.65
N LEU A 46 -21.23 -15.28 -7.53
CA LEU A 46 -19.81 -14.94 -7.32
C LEU A 46 -18.91 -15.64 -8.35
N ARG A 47 -19.20 -16.90 -8.69
CA ARG A 47 -18.44 -17.65 -9.69
C ARG A 47 -18.52 -17.08 -11.11
N HIS A 48 -19.48 -16.24 -11.38
CA HIS A 48 -19.54 -15.46 -12.63
C HIS A 48 -18.44 -14.39 -12.72
N TYR A 49 -17.96 -13.92 -11.58
CA TYR A 49 -16.92 -12.89 -11.51
C TYR A 49 -15.53 -13.49 -11.31
N PHE A 50 -15.44 -14.56 -10.51
CA PHE A 50 -14.18 -15.22 -10.16
C PHE A 50 -14.37 -16.74 -10.19
N THR A 51 -13.63 -17.40 -11.07
CA THR A 51 -13.73 -18.84 -11.30
C THR A 51 -13.16 -19.64 -10.12
N THR A 52 -12.07 -19.13 -9.54
CA THR A 52 -11.35 -19.77 -8.44
C THR A 52 -11.21 -18.82 -7.24
N GLN A 53 -10.98 -19.39 -6.05
CA GLN A 53 -10.64 -18.61 -4.86
C GLN A 53 -9.30 -17.87 -5.05
N GLU A 54 -8.34 -18.48 -5.70
CA GLU A 54 -7.02 -17.90 -5.94
C GLU A 54 -7.11 -16.66 -6.84
N GLU A 55 -7.89 -16.71 -7.91
CA GLU A 55 -8.19 -15.56 -8.78
C GLU A 55 -8.82 -14.40 -7.99
N LEU A 56 -9.80 -14.71 -7.13
CA LEU A 56 -10.43 -13.70 -6.27
C LEU A 56 -9.44 -13.07 -5.29
N LEU A 57 -8.64 -13.90 -4.61
CA LEU A 57 -7.65 -13.44 -3.66
C LEU A 57 -6.58 -12.57 -4.35
N HIS A 58 -6.11 -13.00 -5.51
CA HIS A 58 -5.15 -12.21 -6.30
C HIS A 58 -5.73 -10.85 -6.72
N TYR A 59 -6.96 -10.84 -7.24
CA TYR A 59 -7.65 -9.59 -7.60
C TYR A 59 -7.82 -8.66 -6.39
N ALA A 60 -8.19 -9.20 -5.22
CA ALA A 60 -8.35 -8.42 -4.00
C ALA A 60 -7.03 -7.78 -3.55
N MET A 61 -5.89 -8.46 -3.73
CA MET A 61 -4.56 -7.93 -3.45
C MET A 61 -4.16 -6.85 -4.46
N GLU A 62 -4.36 -7.11 -5.77
CA GLU A 62 -4.07 -6.12 -6.81
C GLU A 62 -4.90 -4.83 -6.64
N LEU A 63 -6.11 -4.93 -6.11
CA LEU A 63 -6.92 -3.75 -5.79
C LEU A 63 -6.29 -2.87 -4.69
N VAL A 64 -5.61 -3.46 -3.69
CA VAL A 64 -4.85 -2.68 -2.69
C VAL A 64 -3.75 -1.87 -3.37
N LYS A 65 -2.95 -2.51 -4.24
CA LYS A 65 -1.89 -1.83 -5.00
C LYS A 65 -2.45 -0.70 -5.87
N ALA A 66 -3.48 -1.00 -6.65
CA ALA A 66 -4.09 -0.03 -7.56
C ALA A 66 -4.63 1.21 -6.81
N ARG A 67 -5.15 1.04 -5.59
CA ARG A 67 -5.61 2.16 -4.76
C ARG A 67 -4.46 3.01 -4.25
N CYS A 68 -3.38 2.37 -3.79
CA CYS A 68 -2.15 3.08 -3.39
C CYS A 68 -1.56 3.85 -4.58
N GLU A 69 -1.42 3.22 -5.74
CA GLU A 69 -0.95 3.86 -6.97
C GLU A 69 -1.82 5.05 -7.39
N ALA A 70 -3.15 4.93 -7.28
CA ALA A 70 -4.07 6.01 -7.60
C ALA A 70 -3.87 7.23 -6.68
N ARG A 71 -3.65 7.03 -5.37
CA ARG A 71 -3.32 8.11 -4.42
C ARG A 71 -1.98 8.76 -4.75
N ILE A 72 -0.95 7.96 -5.02
CA ILE A 72 0.37 8.46 -5.45
C ILE A 72 0.24 9.32 -6.72
N MET A 73 -0.51 8.86 -7.72
CA MET A 73 -0.74 9.62 -8.96
C MET A 73 -1.45 10.96 -8.71
N GLN A 74 -2.38 11.02 -7.76
CA GLN A 74 -3.02 12.28 -7.35
C GLN A 74 -2.02 13.26 -6.71
N VAL A 75 -1.05 12.75 -5.94
CA VAL A 75 0.02 13.58 -5.36
C VAL A 75 0.96 14.10 -6.47
N ILE A 76 1.36 13.24 -7.41
CA ILE A 76 2.29 13.60 -8.50
C ILE A 76 1.70 14.68 -9.43
N GLN A 77 0.38 14.74 -9.58
CA GLN A 77 -0.29 15.77 -10.38
C GLN A 77 -0.31 17.15 -9.72
N GLN A 78 0.10 17.28 -8.47
CA GLN A 78 0.15 18.56 -7.76
C GLN A 78 1.45 19.30 -8.07
N VAL A 79 1.37 20.64 -8.10
CA VAL A 79 2.56 21.49 -8.23
C VAL A 79 3.19 21.65 -6.85
N LEU A 80 4.20 20.84 -6.56
CA LEU A 80 4.90 20.78 -5.27
C LEU A 80 6.40 20.98 -5.48
N GLN A 81 7.07 21.50 -4.46
CA GLN A 81 8.55 21.50 -4.41
C GLN A 81 9.05 20.04 -4.30
N PRO A 82 10.26 19.72 -4.81
CA PRO A 82 10.74 18.34 -4.88
C PRO A 82 10.68 17.60 -3.54
N LYS A 83 11.13 18.21 -2.45
CA LYS A 83 11.08 17.65 -1.09
C LYS A 83 9.63 17.36 -0.66
N GLN A 84 8.72 18.31 -0.87
CA GLN A 84 7.30 18.15 -0.53
C GLN A 84 6.65 17.03 -1.33
N LEU A 85 6.95 16.93 -2.64
CA LEU A 85 6.46 15.86 -3.49
C LEU A 85 6.88 14.50 -2.97
N VAL A 86 8.18 14.35 -2.69
CA VAL A 86 8.75 13.08 -2.20
C VAL A 86 8.14 12.71 -0.86
N THR A 87 8.09 13.62 0.10
CA THR A 87 7.48 13.37 1.41
C THR A 87 6.03 12.91 1.26
N ARG A 88 5.23 13.60 0.45
CA ARG A 88 3.81 13.26 0.27
C ARG A 88 3.60 11.92 -0.42
N VAL A 89 4.42 11.57 -1.41
CA VAL A 89 4.36 10.24 -2.04
C VAL A 89 4.74 9.15 -1.05
N LEU A 90 5.78 9.34 -0.24
CA LEU A 90 6.19 8.38 0.77
C LEU A 90 5.14 8.16 1.86
N LEU A 91 4.40 9.21 2.23
CA LEU A 91 3.30 9.12 3.19
C LEU A 91 2.15 8.24 2.69
N GLU A 92 1.95 8.09 1.36
CA GLU A 92 0.97 7.16 0.81
C GLU A 92 1.36 5.68 0.95
N LEU A 93 2.64 5.42 1.27
CA LEU A 93 3.15 4.06 1.46
C LEU A 93 3.02 3.54 2.90
N ILE A 94 2.65 4.41 3.86
CA ILE A 94 2.43 4.02 5.26
C ILE A 94 0.96 4.18 5.66
N PRO A 95 0.44 3.35 6.59
CA PRO A 95 -0.96 3.41 7.00
C PRO A 95 -1.18 4.56 8.00
N ILE A 96 -1.66 5.71 7.52
CA ILE A 96 -1.90 6.89 8.36
C ILE A 96 -3.31 6.86 8.96
N ASP A 97 -4.32 6.52 8.17
CA ASP A 97 -5.73 6.50 8.54
C ASP A 97 -6.32 5.08 8.64
N LYS A 98 -7.63 5.00 8.90
CA LYS A 98 -8.33 3.71 9.02
C LYS A 98 -8.42 2.94 7.70
N GLU A 99 -8.52 3.65 6.57
CA GLU A 99 -8.67 3.03 5.27
C GLU A 99 -7.34 2.42 4.81
N THR A 100 -6.25 3.18 4.88
CA THR A 100 -4.90 2.72 4.56
C THR A 100 -4.42 1.64 5.55
N MET A 101 -4.87 1.69 6.82
CA MET A 101 -4.64 0.61 7.77
C MET A 101 -5.33 -0.70 7.36
N ALA A 102 -6.58 -0.65 6.90
CA ALA A 102 -7.28 -1.84 6.44
C ALA A 102 -6.60 -2.45 5.20
N GLU A 103 -6.15 -1.61 4.26
CA GLU A 103 -5.36 -2.03 3.10
C GLU A 103 -4.05 -2.70 3.52
N MET A 104 -3.32 -2.12 4.47
CA MET A 104 -2.07 -2.69 4.99
C MET A 104 -2.27 -4.03 5.69
N GLN A 105 -3.34 -4.18 6.50
CA GLN A 105 -3.68 -5.46 7.14
C GLN A 105 -3.92 -6.55 6.09
N VAL A 106 -4.70 -6.25 5.07
CA VAL A 106 -4.95 -7.17 3.95
C VAL A 106 -3.65 -7.52 3.26
N TRP A 107 -2.80 -6.53 2.96
CA TRP A 107 -1.50 -6.71 2.33
C TRP A 107 -0.60 -7.67 3.12
N PHE A 108 -0.44 -7.48 4.43
CA PHE A 108 0.38 -8.36 5.27
C PHE A 108 -0.16 -9.79 5.30
N MET A 109 -1.47 -9.96 5.45
CA MET A 109 -2.09 -11.29 5.48
C MET A 109 -1.90 -12.03 4.16
N PHE A 110 -2.05 -11.36 3.03
CA PHE A 110 -1.80 -11.94 1.71
C PHE A 110 -0.33 -12.30 1.51
N THR A 111 0.58 -11.38 1.84
CA THR A 111 2.03 -11.60 1.71
C THR A 111 2.48 -12.83 2.49
N LEU A 112 2.07 -12.96 3.75
CA LEU A 112 2.37 -14.12 4.56
C LEU A 112 1.76 -15.40 3.99
N HIS A 113 0.48 -15.37 3.57
CA HIS A 113 -0.19 -16.53 3.01
C HIS A 113 0.50 -17.06 1.76
N PHE A 114 0.81 -16.18 0.80
CA PHE A 114 1.46 -16.57 -0.44
C PHE A 114 2.91 -16.99 -0.22
N LYS A 115 3.63 -16.32 0.68
CA LYS A 115 4.99 -16.75 1.07
C LYS A 115 5.01 -18.17 1.62
N TYR A 116 4.06 -18.52 2.49
CA TYR A 116 3.94 -19.89 3.02
C TYR A 116 3.53 -20.90 1.95
N LYS A 117 2.62 -20.53 1.04
CA LYS A 117 2.11 -21.44 0.01
C LYS A 117 3.10 -21.70 -1.12
N GLN A 118 3.88 -20.71 -1.54
CA GLN A 118 4.80 -20.75 -2.68
C GLN A 118 6.27 -20.92 -2.27
N GLY A 119 6.58 -20.79 -0.98
CA GLY A 119 7.94 -20.92 -0.46
C GLY A 119 8.94 -19.97 -1.13
N ASP A 120 10.12 -20.47 -1.49
CA ASP A 120 11.20 -19.65 -2.07
C ASP A 120 10.93 -19.17 -3.51
N THR A 121 9.88 -19.69 -4.16
CA THR A 121 9.47 -19.22 -5.49
C THR A 121 8.64 -17.93 -5.41
N PHE A 122 8.16 -17.54 -4.22
CA PHE A 122 7.42 -16.31 -4.01
C PHE A 122 8.35 -15.10 -4.16
N ARG A 123 8.28 -14.47 -5.31
CA ARG A 123 8.91 -13.17 -5.59
C ARG A 123 7.80 -12.12 -5.67
N GLN A 124 7.48 -11.53 -4.54
CA GLN A 124 6.64 -10.35 -4.54
C GLN A 124 7.54 -9.13 -4.66
N THR A 125 7.47 -8.46 -5.81
CA THR A 125 7.90 -7.08 -5.92
C THR A 125 6.69 -6.24 -5.51
N ASP A 126 6.75 -5.65 -4.34
CA ASP A 126 5.70 -4.75 -3.84
C ASP A 126 5.71 -3.39 -4.54
N GLY A 127 6.74 -3.12 -5.33
CA GLY A 127 6.96 -1.84 -6.01
C GLY A 127 7.42 -0.71 -5.09
N ILE A 128 7.44 -0.93 -3.76
CA ILE A 128 7.81 0.11 -2.78
C ILE A 128 9.28 0.45 -2.91
N ARG A 129 10.15 -0.55 -2.96
CA ARG A 129 11.60 -0.35 -3.11
C ARG A 129 11.95 0.45 -4.38
N GLU A 130 11.35 0.09 -5.51
CA GLU A 130 11.52 0.78 -6.78
C GLU A 130 10.97 2.21 -6.73
N THR A 131 9.85 2.43 -6.06
CA THR A 131 9.27 3.76 -5.85
C THR A 131 10.21 4.62 -5.00
N VAL A 132 10.69 4.11 -3.87
CA VAL A 132 11.67 4.79 -3.01
C VAL A 132 12.93 5.16 -3.80
N GLN A 133 13.47 4.24 -4.58
CA GLN A 133 14.67 4.48 -5.39
C GLN A 133 14.44 5.62 -6.40
N ARG A 134 13.32 5.62 -7.11
CA ARG A 134 12.99 6.69 -8.08
C ARG A 134 12.83 8.05 -7.39
N LEU A 135 12.23 8.10 -6.23
CA LEU A 135 12.06 9.33 -5.45
C LEU A 135 13.40 9.89 -4.96
N LEU A 136 14.33 9.04 -4.51
CA LEU A 136 15.66 9.46 -4.09
C LEU A 136 16.52 9.93 -5.28
N ILE A 137 16.42 9.26 -6.43
CA ILE A 137 17.05 9.72 -7.67
C ILE A 137 16.52 11.12 -8.05
N PHE A 138 15.20 11.30 -8.02
CA PHE A 138 14.58 12.61 -8.30
C PHE A 138 15.05 13.70 -7.35
N LEU A 139 15.15 13.44 -6.03
CA LEU A 139 15.72 14.39 -5.06
C LEU A 139 17.17 14.75 -5.36
N SER A 140 17.97 13.76 -5.75
CA SER A 140 19.38 13.97 -6.09
C SER A 140 19.54 14.81 -7.37
N GLU A 141 18.80 14.45 -8.44
CA GLU A 141 18.85 15.15 -9.73
C GLU A 141 18.30 16.58 -9.65
N SER A 142 17.35 16.84 -8.76
CA SER A 142 16.81 18.19 -8.51
C SER A 142 17.68 19.04 -7.58
N GLY A 143 18.84 18.53 -7.13
CA GLY A 143 19.76 19.25 -6.23
C GLY A 143 19.25 19.44 -4.80
N ASN A 144 18.20 18.70 -4.41
CA ASN A 144 17.58 18.82 -3.06
C ASN A 144 18.18 17.84 -2.04
N MET A 145 18.96 16.85 -2.49
CA MET A 145 19.58 15.86 -1.59
C MET A 145 20.93 16.34 -1.10
N LYS A 146 21.26 16.11 0.17
CA LYS A 146 22.58 16.40 0.74
C LYS A 146 23.68 15.66 -0.02
N GLU A 147 24.81 16.34 -0.26
CA GLU A 147 25.98 15.75 -0.92
C GLU A 147 26.56 14.56 -0.12
N GLY A 148 27.21 13.64 -0.82
CA GLY A 148 27.89 12.50 -0.21
C GLY A 148 26.99 11.35 0.26
N LYS A 149 25.69 11.43 0.00
CA LYS A 149 24.76 10.34 0.29
C LYS A 149 24.87 9.21 -0.75
N ASP A 150 24.98 7.98 -0.28
CA ASP A 150 24.95 6.78 -1.12
C ASP A 150 23.51 6.39 -1.42
N LEU A 151 23.05 6.63 -2.65
CA LEU A 151 21.67 6.40 -3.09
C LEU A 151 21.19 4.96 -2.83
N LEU A 152 22.05 3.96 -3.02
CA LEU A 152 21.66 2.56 -2.78
C LEU A 152 21.42 2.31 -1.30
N LYS A 153 22.31 2.81 -0.44
CA LYS A 153 22.15 2.66 1.02
C LYS A 153 20.95 3.44 1.55
N GLU A 154 20.73 4.66 1.07
CA GLU A 154 19.58 5.45 1.50
C GLU A 154 18.27 4.83 0.99
N THR A 155 18.26 4.19 -0.20
CA THR A 155 17.10 3.42 -0.67
C THR A 155 16.77 2.29 0.31
N GLU A 156 17.76 1.47 0.72
CA GLU A 156 17.51 0.35 1.65
C GLU A 156 17.08 0.83 3.04
N LYS A 157 17.68 1.92 3.54
CA LYS A 157 17.28 2.49 4.85
C LYS A 157 15.85 3.01 4.82
N LEU A 158 15.49 3.77 3.80
CA LEU A 158 14.15 4.35 3.68
C LEU A 158 13.09 3.27 3.43
N TYR A 159 13.40 2.25 2.62
CA TYR A 159 12.54 1.11 2.42
C TYR A 159 12.31 0.34 3.73
N ALA A 160 13.38 0.04 4.48
CA ALA A 160 13.28 -0.62 5.78
C ALA A 160 12.53 0.24 6.82
N LEU A 161 12.66 1.59 6.77
CA LEU A 161 11.91 2.49 7.62
C LEU A 161 10.41 2.42 7.31
N ILE A 162 10.01 2.47 6.03
CA ILE A 162 8.61 2.38 5.60
C ILE A 162 7.99 1.06 6.09
N ASP A 163 8.68 -0.07 5.85
CA ASP A 163 8.21 -1.38 6.30
C ASP A 163 8.08 -1.44 7.84
N GLY A 164 9.08 -0.89 8.56
CA GLY A 164 9.06 -0.83 10.02
C GLY A 164 7.90 0.02 10.56
N LEU A 165 7.67 1.21 10.00
CA LEU A 165 6.56 2.07 10.39
C LEU A 165 5.21 1.41 10.13
N ALA A 166 5.04 0.80 8.95
CA ALA A 166 3.82 0.08 8.58
C ALA A 166 3.55 -1.11 9.53
N PHE A 167 4.59 -1.86 9.86
CA PHE A 167 4.50 -3.01 10.76
C PHE A 167 4.19 -2.60 12.21
N HIS A 168 4.82 -1.54 12.74
CA HIS A 168 4.51 -1.02 14.08
C HIS A 168 3.07 -0.50 14.15
N ARG A 169 2.59 0.18 13.12
CA ARG A 169 1.19 0.59 13.02
C ARG A 169 0.23 -0.60 13.06
N PHE A 170 0.60 -1.70 12.40
CA PHE A 170 -0.22 -2.92 12.38
C PHE A 170 -0.27 -3.60 13.74
N ILE A 171 0.87 -3.72 14.45
CA ILE A 171 0.96 -4.45 15.72
C ILE A 171 0.40 -3.64 16.88
N ASP A 172 0.71 -2.35 16.97
CA ASP A 172 0.36 -1.50 18.12
C ASP A 172 -0.30 -0.18 17.68
N PRO A 173 -1.49 -0.24 17.04
CA PRO A 173 -2.16 0.95 16.53
C PRO A 173 -2.64 1.93 17.62
N LYS A 174 -2.64 1.51 18.89
CA LYS A 174 -3.07 2.36 20.00
C LYS A 174 -1.95 3.27 20.51
N ASN A 175 -0.72 2.75 20.57
CA ASN A 175 0.43 3.49 21.10
C ASN A 175 1.29 4.10 19.99
N PHE A 176 1.17 3.60 18.75
CA PHE A 176 1.90 4.10 17.58
C PHE A 176 0.90 4.68 16.57
N SER A 177 0.66 6.01 16.64
CA SER A 177 -0.36 6.66 15.80
C SER A 177 0.13 6.87 14.34
N GLY A 178 -0.82 7.11 13.41
CA GLY A 178 -0.49 7.44 12.02
C GLY A 178 0.25 8.77 11.90
N GLU A 179 -0.13 9.75 12.72
CA GLU A 179 0.53 11.04 12.80
C GLU A 179 1.99 10.90 13.25
N TYR A 180 2.25 10.07 14.26
CA TYR A 180 3.62 9.82 14.74
C TYR A 180 4.47 9.09 13.70
N ALA A 181 3.90 8.12 12.98
CA ALA A 181 4.59 7.48 11.87
C ALA A 181 4.92 8.47 10.74
N ALA A 182 3.99 9.38 10.43
CA ALA A 182 4.19 10.43 9.43
C ALA A 182 5.26 11.43 9.85
N GLU A 183 5.30 11.81 11.13
CA GLU A 183 6.34 12.67 11.71
C GLU A 183 7.73 12.05 11.54
N ILE A 184 7.93 10.81 11.97
CA ILE A 184 9.21 10.09 11.81
C ILE A 184 9.66 10.03 10.35
N LEU A 185 8.75 9.71 9.43
CA LEU A 185 9.07 9.64 8.01
C LEU A 185 9.45 11.01 7.45
N THR A 186 8.73 12.06 7.85
CA THR A 186 9.00 13.44 7.43
C THR A 186 10.37 13.91 7.94
N GLU A 187 10.69 13.68 9.21
CA GLU A 187 11.99 13.99 9.80
C GLU A 187 13.14 13.29 9.04
N TYR A 188 12.95 12.00 8.69
CA TYR A 188 13.94 11.28 7.91
C TYR A 188 14.18 11.91 6.54
N VAL A 189 13.12 12.34 5.83
CA VAL A 189 13.26 13.04 4.54
C VAL A 189 13.92 14.42 4.73
N ASP A 190 13.59 15.13 5.81
CA ASP A 190 14.23 16.40 6.15
C ASP A 190 15.74 16.22 6.36
N ASP A 191 16.15 15.17 7.04
CA ASP A 191 17.55 14.83 7.25
C ASP A 191 18.31 14.45 5.96
N LEU A 192 17.60 13.94 4.96
CA LEU A 192 18.18 13.63 3.64
C LEU A 192 18.37 14.88 2.77
N CYS A 193 17.52 15.88 2.95
CA CYS A 193 17.49 17.07 2.10
C CYS A 193 18.44 18.17 2.60
N GLN A 194 18.87 19.02 1.66
CA GLN A 194 19.57 20.26 1.99
C GLN A 194 18.61 21.20 2.74
N GLU A 195 19.13 22.02 3.65
CA GLU A 195 18.36 23.10 4.25
C GLU A 195 17.93 24.07 3.15
N GLU A 196 16.64 24.40 3.09
CA GLU A 196 16.17 25.44 2.19
C GLU A 196 16.88 26.75 2.56
N GLU A 197 17.68 27.31 1.65
CA GLU A 197 18.18 28.68 1.83
C GLU A 197 16.96 29.59 1.97
N ARG A 198 16.72 30.06 3.19
CA ARG A 198 15.72 31.09 3.43
C ARG A 198 16.14 32.31 2.62
N SER A 199 15.55 32.49 1.45
CA SER A 199 15.68 33.72 0.68
C SER A 199 15.31 34.90 1.58
N LYS A 200 16.33 35.69 1.89
CA LYS A 200 16.17 36.95 2.65
C LYS A 200 15.49 38.00 1.77
#